data_e462923b58c04a3973db6bf282b74521
#
_entry.id   e462923b58c04a3973db6bf282b74521
#
_cell.length_a   1.000
_cell.length_b   1.000
_cell.length_c   1.000
_cell.angle_alpha   90.00
_cell.angle_beta   90.00
_cell.angle_gamma   90.00
#
_symmetry.space_group_name_H-M   'P 1'
#
loop_
_entity.id
_entity.type
_entity.pdbx_description
1 polymer ?
#
loop_
_entity_poly.entity_id
_entity_poly.type
_entity_poly.pdbx_seq_one_letter_code
_entity_poly.pdbx_strand_id
1 'polypeptide(L)'
;MKNLTLREKIGQMLIIKIQGKEITNETKRMIEEYKVGGIILYKKNYDTYEEMINIINEIKKINHESGNIPLFISIDQEGGRVNRMPRELKNIKSAGKLVAKDNIEIIEQAGMVTAQMLKESGFNLDYAPVLDIQRFEDGHAIGDRCYGKNAEEVSKNGIQIMKELANGGVIPVIKHFPGHGLTKKDSHFLLPVIDAKIEDLEKEDILPFKRAIGQNAEVIMVGHLVVKDVDKKNPASLSKTVINDYLRNKYQYKGLVMTDDLKMRAISLRYGYVKATMKACKAGADIIMIGAPHNTVIHAIHKIEKNVKNKKIDINQIDKSVEKIIKLKEKYNITDETAKGCNIEQINKKIAEINAQL
;
A
#
# COMPACT_ATOMS: atom_id res chain seq x y z
N MET A 1 8.17 -15.48 15.66
CA MET A 1 9.50 -15.06 15.14
C MET A 1 10.63 -16.06 15.37
N LYS A 2 10.53 -16.96 16.33
CA LYS A 2 11.71 -17.76 16.79
C LYS A 2 12.32 -18.70 15.74
N ASN A 3 11.67 -18.98 14.63
CA ASN A 3 12.13 -20.00 13.68
C ASN A 3 12.33 -19.52 12.23
N LEU A 4 12.22 -18.20 11.93
CA LEU A 4 12.46 -17.72 10.57
C LEU A 4 13.94 -17.53 10.28
N THR A 5 14.41 -18.13 9.18
CA THR A 5 15.74 -17.84 8.63
C THR A 5 15.85 -16.41 8.15
N LEU A 6 17.06 -15.90 7.93
CA LEU A 6 17.25 -14.55 7.39
C LEU A 6 16.52 -14.35 6.04
N ARG A 7 16.52 -15.37 5.18
CA ARG A 7 15.83 -15.33 3.89
C ARG A 7 14.33 -15.18 4.04
N GLU A 8 13.73 -15.97 4.91
CA GLU A 8 12.29 -15.89 5.21
C GLU A 8 11.90 -14.57 5.86
N LYS A 9 12.74 -14.03 6.74
CA LYS A 9 12.55 -12.68 7.30
C LYS A 9 12.52 -11.61 6.20
N ILE A 10 13.47 -11.67 5.25
CA ILE A 10 13.50 -10.76 4.11
C ILE A 10 12.26 -10.97 3.23
N GLY A 11 11.83 -12.22 3.02
CA GLY A 11 10.60 -12.54 2.31
C GLY A 11 9.38 -11.88 2.94
N GLN A 12 9.23 -11.94 4.28
CA GLN A 12 8.12 -11.27 4.98
C GLN A 12 8.06 -9.75 4.77
N MET A 13 9.17 -9.11 4.45
CA MET A 13 9.22 -7.68 4.12
C MET A 13 8.79 -7.37 2.68
N LEU A 14 8.46 -8.35 1.86
CA LEU A 14 8.17 -8.15 0.44
C LEU A 14 6.69 -8.38 0.13
N ILE A 15 6.11 -7.45 -0.64
CA ILE A 15 4.85 -7.66 -1.36
C ILE A 15 5.16 -7.76 -2.84
N ILE A 16 4.73 -8.86 -3.45
CA ILE A 16 4.96 -9.17 -4.87
C ILE A 16 3.63 -9.21 -5.64
N LYS A 17 3.71 -9.17 -6.96
CA LYS A 17 2.55 -9.43 -7.84
C LYS A 17 2.55 -10.86 -8.34
N ILE A 18 1.39 -11.37 -8.75
CA ILE A 18 1.31 -12.55 -9.60
C ILE A 18 1.49 -12.16 -11.08
N GLN A 19 1.89 -13.14 -11.90
CA GLN A 19 2.08 -12.94 -13.33
C GLN A 19 0.91 -13.59 -14.09
N GLY A 20 0.05 -12.75 -14.68
CA GLY A 20 -1.11 -13.27 -15.42
C GLY A 20 -2.30 -13.60 -14.52
N LYS A 21 -3.10 -14.58 -14.93
CA LYS A 21 -4.34 -15.02 -14.27
C LYS A 21 -4.19 -16.36 -13.53
N GLU A 22 -3.03 -16.97 -13.59
CA GLU A 22 -2.77 -18.27 -12.97
C GLU A 22 -1.63 -18.16 -11.97
N ILE A 23 -1.61 -19.06 -10.99
CA ILE A 23 -0.53 -19.17 -10.03
C ILE A 23 0.57 -20.05 -10.63
N THR A 24 1.58 -19.39 -11.21
CA THR A 24 2.71 -20.08 -11.83
C THR A 24 3.62 -20.78 -10.81
N ASN A 25 4.45 -21.72 -11.27
CA ASN A 25 5.44 -22.38 -10.39
C ASN A 25 6.39 -21.37 -9.74
N GLU A 26 6.74 -20.29 -10.43
CA GLU A 26 7.55 -19.22 -9.86
C GLU A 26 6.82 -18.50 -8.73
N THR A 27 5.49 -18.26 -8.87
CA THR A 27 4.68 -17.67 -7.79
C THR A 27 4.60 -18.63 -6.60
N LYS A 28 4.35 -19.92 -6.82
CA LYS A 28 4.35 -20.96 -5.77
C LYS A 28 5.68 -20.93 -5.02
N ARG A 29 6.79 -20.96 -5.75
CA ARG A 29 8.13 -20.88 -5.17
C ARG A 29 8.35 -19.64 -4.28
N MET A 30 7.82 -18.48 -4.68
CA MET A 30 7.92 -17.26 -3.87
C MET A 30 7.17 -17.39 -2.54
N ILE A 31 6.03 -18.10 -2.53
CA ILE A 31 5.25 -18.37 -1.33
C ILE A 31 5.95 -19.44 -0.47
N GLU A 32 6.29 -20.59 -1.07
CA GLU A 32 6.75 -21.78 -0.37
C GLU A 32 8.18 -21.67 0.16
N GLU A 33 9.13 -21.21 -0.69
CA GLU A 33 10.56 -21.18 -0.35
C GLU A 33 11.01 -19.83 0.23
N TYR A 34 10.50 -18.71 -0.36
CA TYR A 34 10.93 -17.38 0.03
C TYR A 34 10.02 -16.73 1.08
N LYS A 35 8.86 -17.34 1.37
CA LYS A 35 7.89 -16.91 2.38
C LYS A 35 7.59 -15.42 2.30
N VAL A 36 7.24 -14.93 1.09
CA VAL A 36 6.90 -13.52 0.87
C VAL A 36 5.80 -13.06 1.83
N GLY A 37 5.85 -11.81 2.27
CA GLY A 37 4.92 -11.24 3.25
C GLY A 37 3.53 -10.97 2.71
N GLY A 38 3.40 -10.77 1.38
CA GLY A 38 2.11 -10.51 0.76
C GLY A 38 2.12 -10.53 -0.76
N ILE A 39 0.92 -10.50 -1.32
CA ILE A 39 0.65 -10.49 -2.76
C ILE A 39 -0.30 -9.35 -3.06
N ILE A 40 0.02 -8.54 -4.09
CA ILE A 40 -0.88 -7.56 -4.68
C ILE A 40 -1.56 -8.12 -5.92
N LEU A 41 -2.88 -7.94 -6.01
CA LEU A 41 -3.68 -8.27 -7.18
C LEU A 41 -4.07 -7.01 -7.96
N TYR A 42 -4.06 -7.14 -9.27
CA TYR A 42 -4.45 -6.10 -10.22
C TYR A 42 -5.62 -6.58 -11.06
N LYS A 43 -6.40 -5.67 -11.62
CA LYS A 43 -7.55 -5.96 -12.50
C LYS A 43 -7.24 -6.95 -13.63
N LYS A 44 -6.00 -7.01 -14.11
CA LYS A 44 -5.55 -7.94 -15.15
C LYS A 44 -5.37 -9.39 -14.69
N ASN A 45 -5.47 -9.66 -13.39
CA ASN A 45 -5.28 -11.00 -12.84
C ASN A 45 -6.56 -11.84 -12.89
N TYR A 46 -7.71 -11.23 -13.17
CA TYR A 46 -9.02 -11.87 -13.27
C TYR A 46 -9.95 -11.04 -14.16
N ASP A 47 -10.96 -11.65 -14.75
CA ASP A 47 -12.00 -10.96 -15.50
C ASP A 47 -13.32 -10.94 -14.71
N THR A 48 -13.62 -12.02 -13.96
CA THR A 48 -14.85 -12.19 -13.19
C THR A 48 -14.60 -12.21 -11.69
N TYR A 49 -15.66 -12.00 -10.93
CA TYR A 49 -15.62 -12.06 -9.47
C TYR A 49 -15.24 -13.47 -8.97
N GLU A 50 -15.77 -14.50 -9.61
CA GLU A 50 -15.46 -15.90 -9.29
C GLU A 50 -13.97 -16.21 -9.51
N GLU A 51 -13.41 -15.80 -10.66
CA GLU A 51 -11.97 -15.97 -10.93
C GLU A 51 -11.11 -15.28 -9.86
N MET A 52 -11.51 -14.08 -9.43
CA MET A 52 -10.80 -13.34 -8.37
C MET A 52 -10.80 -14.11 -7.05
N ILE A 53 -11.95 -14.63 -6.62
CA ILE A 53 -12.09 -15.43 -5.40
C ILE A 53 -11.25 -16.70 -5.50
N ASN A 54 -11.30 -17.40 -6.64
CA ASN A 54 -10.55 -18.64 -6.87
C ASN A 54 -9.02 -18.40 -6.76
N ILE A 55 -8.50 -17.32 -7.36
CA ILE A 55 -7.07 -16.97 -7.28
C ILE A 55 -6.68 -16.65 -5.83
N ILE A 56 -7.50 -15.88 -5.10
CA ILE A 56 -7.23 -15.56 -3.70
C ILE A 56 -7.18 -16.84 -2.86
N ASN A 57 -8.14 -17.74 -3.07
CA ASN A 57 -8.22 -19.00 -2.33
C ASN A 57 -7.09 -19.96 -2.68
N GLU A 58 -6.66 -20.01 -3.94
CA GLU A 58 -5.48 -20.80 -4.34
C GLU A 58 -4.21 -20.27 -3.66
N ILE A 59 -4.00 -18.95 -3.63
CA ILE A 59 -2.85 -18.33 -2.93
C ILE A 59 -2.85 -18.69 -1.45
N LYS A 60 -3.99 -18.54 -0.78
CA LYS A 60 -4.15 -18.87 0.64
C LYS A 60 -3.90 -20.35 0.92
N LYS A 61 -4.43 -21.24 0.07
CA LYS A 61 -4.22 -22.68 0.18
C LYS A 61 -2.75 -23.05 0.09
N ILE A 62 -2.02 -22.55 -0.91
CA ILE A 62 -0.58 -22.81 -1.08
C ILE A 62 0.18 -22.33 0.16
N ASN A 63 -0.15 -21.15 0.68
CA ASN A 63 0.52 -20.60 1.85
C ASN A 63 0.25 -21.43 3.11
N HIS A 64 -0.99 -21.85 3.33
CA HIS A 64 -1.39 -22.70 4.45
C HIS A 64 -0.70 -24.07 4.40
N GLU A 65 -0.73 -24.74 3.26
CA GLU A 65 -0.08 -26.06 3.07
C GLU A 65 1.44 -25.99 3.30
N SER A 66 2.05 -24.83 3.09
CA SER A 66 3.47 -24.58 3.35
C SER A 66 3.78 -24.23 4.82
N GLY A 67 2.77 -24.17 5.70
CA GLY A 67 2.93 -23.82 7.11
C GLY A 67 3.48 -22.41 7.35
N ASN A 68 3.21 -21.47 6.44
CA ASN A 68 3.75 -20.13 6.48
C ASN A 68 2.87 -19.17 7.33
N ILE A 69 3.43 -18.00 7.66
CA ILE A 69 2.67 -16.88 8.23
C ILE A 69 1.65 -16.41 7.18
N PRO A 70 0.36 -16.19 7.53
CA PRO A 70 -0.65 -15.74 6.58
C PRO A 70 -0.24 -14.51 5.79
N LEU A 71 -0.65 -14.45 4.50
CA LEU A 71 -0.24 -13.42 3.57
C LEU A 71 -1.06 -12.13 3.70
N PHE A 72 -0.44 -10.98 3.46
CA PHE A 72 -1.19 -9.82 3.01
C PHE A 72 -1.72 -10.09 1.59
N ILE A 73 -3.03 -10.12 1.44
CA ILE A 73 -3.71 -10.13 0.14
C ILE A 73 -4.20 -8.71 -0.10
N SER A 74 -3.57 -8.01 -1.03
CA SER A 74 -3.68 -6.56 -1.14
C SER A 74 -4.16 -6.07 -2.51
N ILE A 75 -4.73 -4.87 -2.52
CA ILE A 75 -5.38 -4.28 -3.67
C ILE A 75 -5.29 -2.75 -3.62
N ASP A 76 -5.40 -2.08 -4.79
CA ASP A 76 -5.68 -0.65 -4.90
C ASP A 76 -7.18 -0.44 -5.15
N GLN A 77 -7.98 -0.27 -4.13
CA GLN A 77 -9.42 -0.03 -4.27
C GLN A 77 -9.81 1.34 -3.69
N GLU A 78 -9.53 2.39 -4.46
CA GLU A 78 -9.81 3.78 -4.04
C GLU A 78 -11.22 4.25 -4.42
N GLY A 79 -11.88 3.55 -5.33
CA GLY A 79 -13.06 4.04 -6.03
C GLY A 79 -12.71 4.90 -7.27
N GLY A 80 -13.73 5.43 -7.95
CA GLY A 80 -13.53 6.22 -9.16
C GLY A 80 -12.69 5.49 -10.21
N ARG A 81 -11.65 6.14 -10.73
CA ARG A 81 -10.77 5.57 -11.76
C ARG A 81 -9.79 4.50 -11.24
N VAL A 82 -9.59 4.42 -9.93
CA VAL A 82 -8.73 3.41 -9.30
C VAL A 82 -9.60 2.34 -8.66
N ASN A 83 -10.18 1.53 -9.52
CA ASN A 83 -11.03 0.39 -9.17
C ASN A 83 -10.44 -0.89 -9.76
N ARG A 84 -10.20 -1.88 -8.92
CA ARG A 84 -9.66 -3.19 -9.33
C ARG A 84 -10.71 -4.29 -9.24
N MET A 85 -11.87 -4.02 -8.61
CA MET A 85 -12.93 -5.02 -8.51
C MET A 85 -13.48 -5.38 -9.90
N PRO A 86 -13.90 -6.63 -10.10
CA PRO A 86 -14.54 -7.07 -11.33
C PRO A 86 -15.86 -6.30 -11.61
N ARG A 87 -16.30 -6.33 -12.87
CA ARG A 87 -17.43 -5.54 -13.35
C ARG A 87 -18.78 -5.89 -12.74
N GLU A 88 -18.92 -7.07 -12.14
CA GLU A 88 -20.12 -7.51 -11.42
C GLU A 88 -20.36 -6.67 -10.16
N LEU A 89 -19.32 -6.10 -9.60
CA LEU A 89 -19.39 -5.15 -8.48
C LEU A 89 -19.43 -3.72 -9.01
N LYS A 90 -20.44 -2.97 -8.59
CA LYS A 90 -20.50 -1.53 -8.86
C LYS A 90 -19.32 -0.82 -8.23
N ASN A 91 -18.90 0.28 -8.86
CA ASN A 91 -17.82 1.10 -8.35
C ASN A 91 -18.37 2.27 -7.53
N ILE A 92 -17.76 2.54 -6.39
CA ILE A 92 -17.95 3.80 -5.63
C ILE A 92 -17.32 4.93 -6.44
N LYS A 93 -17.98 6.09 -6.49
CA LYS A 93 -17.44 7.28 -7.15
C LYS A 93 -16.10 7.72 -6.50
N SER A 94 -15.36 8.56 -7.22
CA SER A 94 -14.05 9.04 -6.76
C SER A 94 -14.14 9.83 -5.45
N ALA A 95 -13.03 9.85 -4.70
CA ALA A 95 -12.90 10.61 -3.46
C ALA A 95 -13.35 12.07 -3.62
N GLY A 96 -12.93 12.74 -4.71
CA GLY A 96 -13.33 14.12 -5.01
C GLY A 96 -14.85 14.29 -5.18
N LYS A 97 -15.56 13.27 -5.69
CA LYS A 97 -17.04 13.29 -5.76
C LYS A 97 -17.68 13.02 -4.41
N LEU A 98 -17.12 12.12 -3.62
CA LEU A 98 -17.62 11.82 -2.27
C LEU A 98 -17.61 13.06 -1.37
N VAL A 99 -16.53 13.87 -1.45
CA VAL A 99 -16.40 15.09 -0.60
C VAL A 99 -17.17 16.30 -1.11
N ALA A 100 -17.66 16.28 -2.35
CA ALA A 100 -18.31 17.43 -2.98
C ALA A 100 -19.61 17.88 -2.27
N LYS A 101 -20.22 17.01 -1.47
CA LYS A 101 -21.45 17.29 -0.71
C LYS A 101 -21.16 17.73 0.74
N ASP A 102 -19.90 17.77 1.19
CA ASP A 102 -19.47 18.02 2.57
C ASP A 102 -20.29 17.24 3.63
N ASN A 103 -20.66 16.03 3.30
CA ASN A 103 -21.41 15.13 4.19
C ASN A 103 -20.54 13.98 4.64
N ILE A 104 -20.17 13.96 5.92
CA ILE A 104 -19.30 12.94 6.49
C ILE A 104 -19.94 11.54 6.50
N GLU A 105 -21.26 11.45 6.62
CA GLU A 105 -21.98 10.16 6.64
C GLU A 105 -21.82 9.42 5.30
N ILE A 106 -21.76 10.14 4.18
CA ILE A 106 -21.49 9.55 2.87
C ILE A 106 -20.08 8.94 2.84
N ILE A 107 -19.11 9.62 3.44
CA ILE A 107 -17.72 9.14 3.53
C ILE A 107 -17.66 7.87 4.41
N GLU A 108 -18.34 7.87 5.55
CA GLU A 108 -18.45 6.70 6.44
C GLU A 108 -19.07 5.50 5.71
N GLN A 109 -20.22 5.69 5.08
CA GLN A 109 -20.90 4.64 4.32
C GLN A 109 -20.01 4.09 3.19
N ALA A 110 -19.29 4.95 2.47
CA ALA A 110 -18.37 4.55 1.42
C ALA A 110 -17.20 3.72 1.98
N GLY A 111 -16.62 4.13 3.10
CA GLY A 111 -15.57 3.38 3.80
C GLY A 111 -16.06 2.01 4.28
N MET A 112 -17.21 1.97 4.94
CA MET A 112 -17.81 0.74 5.47
C MET A 112 -18.12 -0.29 4.37
N VAL A 113 -18.75 0.15 3.27
CA VAL A 113 -19.08 -0.79 2.17
C VAL A 113 -17.84 -1.25 1.42
N THR A 114 -16.82 -0.39 1.28
CA THR A 114 -15.52 -0.79 0.71
C THR A 114 -14.86 -1.85 1.59
N ALA A 115 -14.79 -1.63 2.90
CA ALA A 115 -14.22 -2.58 3.84
C ALA A 115 -14.96 -3.93 3.80
N GLN A 116 -16.30 -3.92 3.84
CA GLN A 116 -17.11 -5.13 3.75
C GLN A 116 -16.83 -5.90 2.46
N MET A 117 -16.90 -5.21 1.32
CA MET A 117 -16.65 -5.79 0.00
C MET A 117 -15.27 -6.45 -0.07
N LEU A 118 -14.23 -5.76 0.39
CA LEU A 118 -12.85 -6.26 0.37
C LEU A 118 -12.65 -7.44 1.33
N LYS A 119 -13.10 -7.30 2.58
CA LYS A 119 -12.95 -8.35 3.61
C LYS A 119 -13.63 -9.65 3.21
N GLU A 120 -14.89 -9.58 2.77
CA GLU A 120 -15.67 -10.75 2.34
C GLU A 120 -15.08 -11.38 1.07
N SER A 121 -14.45 -10.58 0.20
CA SER A 121 -13.72 -11.06 -0.98
C SER A 121 -12.35 -11.65 -0.67
N GLY A 122 -11.90 -11.59 0.58
CA GLY A 122 -10.64 -12.21 1.01
C GLY A 122 -9.42 -11.31 0.98
N PHE A 123 -9.56 -10.03 0.64
CA PHE A 123 -8.53 -9.01 0.81
C PHE A 123 -8.42 -8.60 2.29
N ASN A 124 -7.21 -8.26 2.71
CA ASN A 124 -6.94 -7.83 4.09
C ASN A 124 -6.09 -6.54 4.17
N LEU A 125 -5.66 -5.98 3.03
CA LEU A 125 -4.90 -4.74 2.95
C LEU A 125 -5.32 -3.96 1.71
N ASP A 126 -5.68 -2.68 1.88
CA ASP A 126 -6.03 -1.78 0.78
C ASP A 126 -5.08 -0.57 0.74
N TYR A 127 -4.56 -0.27 -0.45
CA TYR A 127 -3.73 0.93 -0.67
C TYR A 127 -4.61 2.17 -0.80
N ALA A 128 -5.35 2.46 0.23
CA ALA A 128 -6.25 3.60 0.45
C ALA A 128 -6.28 3.96 1.95
N PRO A 129 -6.62 5.22 2.29
CA PRO A 129 -6.95 6.35 1.42
C PRO A 129 -5.73 7.12 0.89
N VAL A 130 -5.98 7.92 -0.17
CA VAL A 130 -5.05 8.95 -0.65
C VAL A 130 -5.16 10.17 0.26
N LEU A 131 -4.08 10.54 0.94
CA LEU A 131 -4.00 11.74 1.78
C LEU A 131 -3.25 12.90 1.12
N ASP A 132 -3.02 12.80 -0.19
CA ASP A 132 -2.51 13.91 -0.99
C ASP A 132 -3.57 14.99 -1.14
N ILE A 133 -3.16 16.26 -1.25
CA ILE A 133 -4.05 17.42 -1.43
C ILE A 133 -4.26 17.67 -2.92
N GLN A 134 -5.51 17.85 -3.35
CA GLN A 134 -5.83 18.20 -4.74
C GLN A 134 -5.46 19.65 -5.05
N ARG A 135 -4.37 19.86 -5.75
CA ARG A 135 -3.93 21.21 -6.15
C ARG A 135 -4.20 21.54 -7.62
N PHE A 136 -4.54 20.55 -8.42
CA PHE A 136 -4.81 20.70 -9.85
C PHE A 136 -6.07 19.95 -10.24
N GLU A 137 -6.90 20.54 -11.10
CA GLU A 137 -8.22 19.97 -11.45
C GLU A 137 -8.12 18.92 -12.55
N ASP A 138 -7.41 19.17 -13.64
CA ASP A 138 -7.40 18.30 -14.82
C ASP A 138 -6.07 17.59 -15.09
N GLY A 139 -6.17 16.32 -15.54
CA GLY A 139 -5.05 15.55 -16.09
C GLY A 139 -3.95 15.16 -15.11
N HIS A 140 -4.13 15.41 -13.83
CA HIS A 140 -3.13 15.14 -12.82
C HIS A 140 -3.20 13.67 -12.33
N ALA A 141 -2.02 13.07 -12.02
CA ALA A 141 -1.94 11.69 -11.53
C ALA A 141 -2.79 11.46 -10.28
N ILE A 142 -2.87 12.44 -9.40
CA ILE A 142 -3.65 12.39 -8.16
C ILE A 142 -5.09 12.86 -8.42
N GLY A 143 -5.30 14.11 -8.85
CA GLY A 143 -6.60 14.64 -9.28
C GLY A 143 -7.75 14.32 -8.31
N ASP A 144 -8.81 13.74 -8.84
CA ASP A 144 -10.05 13.38 -8.13
C ASP A 144 -9.93 12.18 -7.16
N ARG A 145 -8.71 11.64 -6.98
CA ARG A 145 -8.42 10.63 -5.96
C ARG A 145 -8.29 11.23 -4.55
N CYS A 146 -8.18 12.56 -4.43
CA CYS A 146 -8.01 13.27 -3.16
C CYS A 146 -9.33 13.47 -2.42
N TYR A 147 -9.27 13.42 -1.10
CA TYR A 147 -10.38 13.68 -0.19
C TYR A 147 -10.54 15.16 0.17
N GLY A 148 -9.95 16.08 -0.59
CA GLY A 148 -10.07 17.52 -0.40
C GLY A 148 -9.03 18.34 -1.14
N LYS A 149 -9.22 19.67 -1.09
CA LYS A 149 -8.35 20.66 -1.75
C LYS A 149 -7.39 21.36 -0.78
N ASN A 150 -7.49 21.07 0.50
CA ASN A 150 -6.64 21.59 1.58
C ASN A 150 -6.42 20.52 2.65
N ALA A 151 -5.48 20.79 3.57
CA ALA A 151 -5.10 19.84 4.61
C ALA A 151 -6.23 19.49 5.59
N GLU A 152 -7.15 20.43 5.86
CA GLU A 152 -8.29 20.20 6.76
C GLU A 152 -9.27 19.20 6.17
N GLU A 153 -9.70 19.44 4.93
CA GLU A 153 -10.63 18.56 4.21
C GLU A 153 -10.06 17.15 4.05
N VAL A 154 -8.80 17.04 3.57
CA VAL A 154 -8.14 15.72 3.39
C VAL A 154 -8.00 15.00 4.72
N SER A 155 -7.66 15.72 5.80
CA SER A 155 -7.56 15.11 7.12
C SER A 155 -8.93 14.63 7.62
N LYS A 156 -9.98 15.48 7.54
CA LYS A 156 -11.34 15.14 7.96
C LYS A 156 -11.83 13.87 7.25
N ASN A 157 -11.82 13.92 5.93
CA ASN A 157 -12.46 12.89 5.09
C ASN A 157 -11.59 11.64 4.90
N GLY A 158 -10.29 11.82 4.61
CA GLY A 158 -9.38 10.70 4.40
C GLY A 158 -9.15 9.87 5.65
N ILE A 159 -9.03 10.51 6.83
CA ILE A 159 -8.90 9.78 8.09
C ILE A 159 -10.18 9.00 8.42
N GLN A 160 -11.36 9.50 8.03
CA GLN A 160 -12.59 8.75 8.20
C GLN A 160 -12.59 7.46 7.37
N ILE A 161 -12.21 7.51 6.09
CA ILE A 161 -12.03 6.29 5.27
C ILE A 161 -11.02 5.33 5.90
N MET A 162 -9.88 5.86 6.38
CA MET A 162 -8.88 5.05 7.08
C MET A 162 -9.49 4.29 8.27
N LYS A 163 -10.31 4.97 9.08
CA LYS A 163 -11.00 4.36 10.23
C LYS A 163 -11.98 3.28 9.80
N GLU A 164 -12.81 3.56 8.79
CA GLU A 164 -13.83 2.60 8.36
C GLU A 164 -13.22 1.34 7.72
N LEU A 165 -12.14 1.47 6.95
CA LEU A 165 -11.39 0.31 6.45
C LEU A 165 -10.85 -0.53 7.63
N ALA A 166 -10.22 0.12 8.62
CA ALA A 166 -9.67 -0.56 9.80
C ALA A 166 -10.77 -1.24 10.63
N ASN A 167 -11.89 -0.55 10.89
CA ASN A 167 -13.05 -1.08 11.62
C ASN A 167 -13.66 -2.30 10.92
N GLY A 168 -13.69 -2.29 9.58
CA GLY A 168 -14.15 -3.42 8.76
C GLY A 168 -13.12 -4.56 8.63
N GLY A 169 -11.96 -4.47 9.29
CA GLY A 169 -10.94 -5.51 9.31
C GLY A 169 -10.08 -5.57 8.05
N VAL A 170 -9.97 -4.47 7.31
CA VAL A 170 -9.05 -4.28 6.18
C VAL A 170 -8.01 -3.25 6.58
N ILE A 171 -6.73 -3.58 6.47
CA ILE A 171 -5.62 -2.69 6.83
C ILE A 171 -5.56 -1.54 5.83
N PRO A 172 -5.78 -0.29 6.26
CA PRO A 172 -5.63 0.87 5.41
C PRO A 172 -4.16 1.25 5.23
N VAL A 173 -3.78 1.62 4.02
CA VAL A 173 -2.45 2.16 3.70
C VAL A 173 -2.61 3.60 3.22
N ILE A 174 -2.30 4.55 4.10
CA ILE A 174 -2.37 5.97 3.73
C ILE A 174 -1.21 6.36 2.80
N LYS A 175 -1.49 7.15 1.75
CA LYS A 175 -0.54 7.45 0.66
C LYS A 175 -0.73 8.83 0.05
N HIS A 176 0.29 9.42 -0.57
CA HIS A 176 1.67 9.01 -0.78
C HIS A 176 2.62 9.95 -0.01
N PHE A 177 3.08 9.55 1.15
CA PHE A 177 3.94 10.41 1.98
C PHE A 177 5.21 10.85 1.21
N PRO A 178 5.68 12.09 1.31
CA PRO A 178 5.22 13.20 2.16
C PRO A 178 4.14 14.12 1.52
N GLY A 179 3.44 13.68 0.50
CA GLY A 179 2.43 14.41 -0.24
C GLY A 179 2.81 14.61 -1.70
N HIS A 180 1.96 14.12 -2.60
CA HIS A 180 2.20 14.16 -4.05
C HIS A 180 1.53 15.36 -4.73
N GLY A 181 0.75 16.15 -3.98
CA GLY A 181 -0.12 17.20 -4.51
C GLY A 181 0.60 18.35 -5.24
N LEU A 182 1.83 18.69 -4.84
CA LEU A 182 2.60 19.81 -5.41
C LEU A 182 3.26 19.52 -6.75
N THR A 183 3.20 18.31 -7.27
CA THR A 183 3.88 17.97 -8.52
C THR A 183 2.90 17.66 -9.63
N LYS A 184 3.06 18.31 -10.79
CA LYS A 184 2.32 17.98 -12.01
C LYS A 184 2.83 16.71 -12.70
N LYS A 185 4.01 16.21 -12.32
CA LYS A 185 4.62 15.03 -12.94
C LYS A 185 4.09 13.76 -12.29
N ASP A 186 3.65 12.83 -13.12
CA ASP A 186 3.24 11.50 -12.69
C ASP A 186 4.48 10.63 -12.44
N SER A 187 4.60 10.09 -11.23
CA SER A 187 5.67 9.17 -10.84
C SER A 187 5.66 7.85 -11.62
N HIS A 188 4.58 7.52 -12.33
CA HIS A 188 4.56 6.40 -13.25
C HIS A 188 5.48 6.61 -14.47
N PHE A 189 5.77 7.86 -14.85
CA PHE A 189 6.59 8.17 -16.03
C PHE A 189 7.90 8.85 -15.69
N LEU A 190 7.90 9.80 -14.77
CA LEU A 190 9.05 10.63 -14.41
C LEU A 190 9.20 10.68 -12.89
N LEU A 191 10.43 10.90 -12.41
CA LEU A 191 10.67 11.15 -10.99
C LEU A 191 10.19 12.58 -10.64
N PRO A 192 9.09 12.72 -9.86
CA PRO A 192 8.61 14.04 -9.48
C PRO A 192 9.57 14.68 -8.49
N VAL A 193 9.68 16.01 -8.56
CA VAL A 193 10.54 16.79 -7.68
C VAL A 193 9.70 17.88 -7.03
N ILE A 194 9.72 17.92 -5.72
CA ILE A 194 9.14 19.00 -4.90
C ILE A 194 10.27 19.96 -4.55
N ASP A 195 10.11 21.21 -5.01
CA ASP A 195 11.03 22.32 -4.77
C ASP A 195 10.37 23.33 -3.83
N ALA A 196 10.05 22.85 -2.62
CA ALA A 196 9.47 23.64 -1.54
C ALA A 196 10.25 23.38 -0.25
N LYS A 197 10.16 24.32 0.69
CA LYS A 197 10.74 24.19 2.01
C LYS A 197 9.98 23.15 2.82
N ILE A 198 10.68 22.37 3.62
CA ILE A 198 10.05 21.34 4.45
C ILE A 198 9.06 21.93 5.45
N GLU A 199 9.33 23.12 5.98
CA GLU A 199 8.44 23.82 6.90
C GLU A 199 7.10 24.16 6.28
N ASP A 200 7.06 24.48 4.97
CA ASP A 200 5.83 24.75 4.23
C ASP A 200 5.07 23.45 3.92
N LEU A 201 5.78 22.38 3.57
CA LEU A 201 5.18 21.06 3.42
C LEU A 201 4.56 20.55 4.73
N GLU A 202 5.17 20.84 5.88
CA GLU A 202 4.66 20.43 7.19
C GLU A 202 3.37 21.13 7.60
N LYS A 203 3.12 22.33 7.08
CA LYS A 203 1.88 23.11 7.32
C LYS A 203 0.72 22.60 6.48
N GLU A 204 1.00 22.01 5.31
CA GLU A 204 -0.02 21.62 4.33
C GLU A 204 0.08 20.14 3.95
N ASP A 205 1.00 19.77 3.06
CA ASP A 205 1.01 18.45 2.41
C ASP A 205 1.29 17.29 3.39
N ILE A 206 2.10 17.54 4.43
CA ILE A 206 2.42 16.54 5.46
C ILE A 206 1.39 16.54 6.60
N LEU A 207 0.64 17.61 6.78
CA LEU A 207 -0.30 17.76 7.90
C LEU A 207 -1.36 16.63 7.95
N PRO A 208 -2.00 16.20 6.84
CA PRO A 208 -2.92 15.06 6.86
C PRO A 208 -2.28 13.77 7.38
N PHE A 209 -1.03 13.51 7.01
CA PHE A 209 -0.28 12.34 7.50
C PHE A 209 0.05 12.45 8.99
N LYS A 210 0.46 13.62 9.47
CA LYS A 210 0.70 13.85 10.92
C LYS A 210 -0.58 13.61 11.74
N ARG A 211 -1.72 14.09 11.25
CA ARG A 211 -3.01 13.86 11.89
C ARG A 211 -3.41 12.39 11.88
N ALA A 212 -3.21 11.70 10.76
CA ALA A 212 -3.46 10.26 10.66
C ALA A 212 -2.54 9.45 11.61
N ILE A 213 -1.27 9.84 11.77
CA ILE A 213 -0.36 9.27 12.76
C ILE A 213 -0.94 9.44 14.18
N GLY A 214 -1.44 10.63 14.51
CA GLY A 214 -2.12 10.89 15.79
C GLY A 214 -3.42 10.09 15.99
N GLN A 215 -4.00 9.55 14.92
CA GLN A 215 -5.16 8.65 14.91
C GLN A 215 -4.76 7.18 14.69
N ASN A 216 -3.50 6.83 15.00
CA ASN A 216 -2.95 5.47 14.93
C ASN A 216 -2.94 4.86 13.52
N ALA A 217 -2.65 5.64 12.48
CA ALA A 217 -2.39 5.10 11.15
C ALA A 217 -1.36 3.95 11.23
N GLU A 218 -1.69 2.79 10.68
CA GLU A 218 -0.90 1.58 10.86
C GLU A 218 0.14 1.37 9.77
N VAL A 219 -0.18 1.77 8.54
CA VAL A 219 0.73 1.67 7.40
C VAL A 219 0.75 2.98 6.62
N ILE A 220 1.96 3.50 6.40
CA ILE A 220 2.22 4.66 5.53
C ILE A 220 3.00 4.21 4.30
N MET A 221 2.44 4.48 3.11
CA MET A 221 3.15 4.31 1.85
C MET A 221 3.93 5.57 1.53
N VAL A 222 5.24 5.42 1.31
CA VAL A 222 6.13 6.51 0.90
C VAL A 222 6.25 6.54 -0.62
N GLY A 223 5.90 7.67 -1.20
CA GLY A 223 5.88 7.87 -2.64
C GLY A 223 7.25 8.02 -3.29
N HIS A 224 7.29 7.87 -4.60
CA HIS A 224 8.50 8.03 -5.42
C HIS A 224 8.68 9.47 -5.88
N LEU A 225 9.00 10.36 -4.95
CA LEU A 225 9.22 11.78 -5.23
C LEU A 225 10.42 12.32 -4.46
N VAL A 226 11.13 13.28 -5.04
CA VAL A 226 12.29 13.94 -4.44
C VAL A 226 11.83 15.22 -3.75
N VAL A 227 12.07 15.33 -2.45
CA VAL A 227 11.92 16.59 -1.70
C VAL A 227 13.29 17.22 -1.59
N LYS A 228 13.55 18.24 -2.41
CA LYS A 228 14.89 18.84 -2.54
C LYS A 228 15.46 19.38 -1.23
N ASP A 229 14.61 19.92 -0.38
CA ASP A 229 15.01 20.51 0.90
C ASP A 229 15.41 19.42 1.93
N VAL A 230 15.00 18.16 1.74
CA VAL A 230 15.26 17.03 2.63
C VAL A 230 16.35 16.11 2.08
N ASP A 231 16.17 15.61 0.87
CA ASP A 231 17.14 14.74 0.20
C ASP A 231 17.12 14.97 -1.31
N LYS A 232 18.13 15.69 -1.80
CA LYS A 232 18.27 16.02 -3.25
C LYS A 232 18.64 14.80 -4.10
N LYS A 233 19.12 13.72 -3.50
CA LYS A 233 19.73 12.58 -4.20
C LYS A 233 18.77 11.41 -4.37
N ASN A 234 17.93 11.18 -3.37
CA ASN A 234 17.06 10.00 -3.32
C ASN A 234 15.59 10.41 -3.29
N PRO A 235 14.72 9.67 -3.98
CA PRO A 235 13.29 9.80 -3.76
C PRO A 235 12.93 9.37 -2.34
N ALA A 236 11.85 9.91 -1.82
CA ALA A 236 11.40 9.71 -0.43
C ALA A 236 11.36 8.22 -0.03
N SER A 237 10.82 7.36 -0.89
CA SER A 237 10.76 5.90 -0.68
C SER A 237 12.12 5.20 -0.55
N LEU A 238 13.20 5.84 -1.00
CA LEU A 238 14.58 5.33 -0.92
C LEU A 238 15.49 6.20 -0.05
N SER A 239 14.92 7.16 0.68
CA SER A 239 15.64 8.13 1.50
C SER A 239 15.61 7.75 2.98
N LYS A 240 16.79 7.51 3.55
CA LYS A 240 16.94 7.30 4.99
C LYS A 240 16.49 8.54 5.79
N THR A 241 16.80 9.73 5.28
CA THR A 241 16.40 10.99 5.93
C THR A 241 14.87 11.09 6.02
N VAL A 242 14.15 10.83 4.93
CA VAL A 242 12.67 10.89 4.93
C VAL A 242 12.09 9.84 5.88
N ILE A 243 12.56 8.59 5.80
CA ILE A 243 11.98 7.48 6.57
C ILE A 243 12.41 7.54 8.04
N ASN A 244 13.70 7.66 8.33
CA ASN A 244 14.18 7.62 9.71
C ASN A 244 14.12 8.96 10.41
N ASP A 245 14.68 10.03 9.79
CA ASP A 245 14.82 11.28 10.52
C ASP A 245 13.46 12.00 10.62
N TYR A 246 12.65 11.97 9.56
CA TYR A 246 11.31 12.58 9.60
C TYR A 246 10.24 11.63 10.14
N LEU A 247 9.89 10.54 9.46
CA LEU A 247 8.79 9.68 9.91
C LEU A 247 9.05 9.07 11.28
N ARG A 248 10.21 8.43 11.47
CA ARG A 248 10.48 7.71 12.72
C ARG A 248 10.83 8.65 13.88
N ASN A 249 11.77 9.58 13.66
CA ASN A 249 12.31 10.40 14.75
C ASN A 249 11.48 11.67 14.97
N LYS A 250 11.23 12.48 13.92
CA LYS A 250 10.52 13.76 14.08
C LYS A 250 9.02 13.57 14.35
N TYR A 251 8.36 12.71 13.55
CA TYR A 251 6.91 12.48 13.71
C TYR A 251 6.58 11.29 14.62
N GLN A 252 7.59 10.63 15.20
CA GLN A 252 7.43 9.52 16.16
C GLN A 252 6.55 8.38 15.65
N TYR A 253 6.51 8.16 14.33
CA TYR A 253 5.68 7.13 13.72
C TYR A 253 6.15 5.73 14.09
N LYS A 254 5.26 4.92 14.68
CA LYS A 254 5.55 3.56 15.16
C LYS A 254 5.04 2.46 14.22
N GLY A 255 4.09 2.79 13.32
CA GLY A 255 3.50 1.84 12.39
C GLY A 255 4.47 1.36 11.30
N LEU A 256 3.95 0.66 10.30
CA LEU A 256 4.74 0.14 9.18
C LEU A 256 4.96 1.22 8.11
N VAL A 257 6.18 1.35 7.66
CA VAL A 257 6.55 2.16 6.48
C VAL A 257 6.72 1.24 5.29
N MET A 258 5.96 1.47 4.23
CA MET A 258 6.12 0.73 2.99
C MET A 258 6.51 1.65 1.82
N THR A 259 7.14 1.08 0.81
CA THR A 259 7.40 1.80 -0.44
C THR A 259 6.18 1.70 -1.35
N ASP A 260 6.02 2.68 -2.23
CA ASP A 260 5.25 2.49 -3.45
C ASP A 260 5.93 1.45 -4.36
N ASP A 261 5.26 0.98 -5.42
CA ASP A 261 5.78 -0.11 -6.27
C ASP A 261 7.08 0.29 -6.98
N LEU A 262 8.17 -0.37 -6.64
CA LEU A 262 9.48 -0.16 -7.26
C LEU A 262 9.51 -0.46 -8.77
N LYS A 263 8.41 -1.04 -9.32
CA LYS A 263 8.22 -1.20 -10.77
C LYS A 263 8.02 0.14 -11.49
N MET A 264 7.54 1.17 -10.80
CA MET A 264 7.27 2.46 -11.42
C MET A 264 8.53 3.01 -12.10
N ARG A 265 8.36 3.56 -13.32
CA ARG A 265 9.48 3.96 -14.19
C ARG A 265 10.40 5.00 -13.55
N ALA A 266 9.86 5.86 -12.69
CA ALA A 266 10.62 6.79 -11.87
C ALA A 266 11.77 6.12 -11.09
N ILE A 267 11.57 4.87 -10.67
CA ILE A 267 12.55 4.08 -9.91
C ILE A 267 13.26 3.06 -10.79
N SER A 268 12.49 2.24 -11.52
CA SER A 268 13.04 1.09 -12.25
C SER A 268 14.06 1.48 -13.32
N LEU A 269 13.84 2.60 -14.04
CA LEU A 269 14.77 3.09 -15.04
C LEU A 269 16.04 3.71 -14.43
N ARG A 270 15.92 4.35 -13.27
CA ARG A 270 17.05 5.08 -12.66
C ARG A 270 17.94 4.19 -11.81
N TYR A 271 17.33 3.24 -11.07
CA TYR A 271 18.04 2.43 -10.07
C TYR A 271 18.10 0.96 -10.45
N GLY A 272 17.16 0.46 -11.27
CA GLY A 272 16.89 -0.96 -11.41
C GLY A 272 16.28 -1.57 -10.14
N TYR A 273 15.57 -2.68 -10.28
CA TYR A 273 14.79 -3.28 -9.17
C TYR A 273 15.66 -3.67 -7.98
N VAL A 274 16.75 -4.42 -8.21
CA VAL A 274 17.62 -4.96 -7.15
C VAL A 274 18.25 -3.84 -6.32
N LYS A 275 18.77 -2.80 -6.99
CA LYS A 275 19.40 -1.66 -6.29
C LYS A 275 18.36 -0.83 -5.56
N ALA A 276 17.17 -0.64 -6.13
CA ALA A 276 16.07 0.08 -5.47
C ALA A 276 15.62 -0.67 -4.20
N THR A 277 15.39 -1.99 -4.29
CA THR A 277 15.03 -2.82 -3.13
C THR A 277 16.07 -2.72 -2.01
N MET A 278 17.34 -2.79 -2.37
CA MET A 278 18.46 -2.61 -1.44
C MET A 278 18.45 -1.24 -0.76
N LYS A 279 18.17 -0.17 -1.54
CA LYS A 279 18.12 1.20 -1.01
C LYS A 279 16.93 1.38 -0.09
N ALA A 280 15.74 0.88 -0.47
CA ALA A 280 14.53 0.91 0.36
C ALA A 280 14.75 0.20 1.70
N CYS A 281 15.31 -1.01 1.67
CA CYS A 281 15.67 -1.74 2.87
C CYS A 281 16.63 -0.94 3.77
N LYS A 282 17.73 -0.38 3.21
CA LYS A 282 18.68 0.46 3.95
C LYS A 282 18.09 1.76 4.46
N ALA A 283 17.09 2.30 3.78
CA ALA A 283 16.39 3.51 4.20
C ALA A 283 15.46 3.28 5.40
N GLY A 284 15.14 2.03 5.72
CA GLY A 284 14.30 1.69 6.87
C GLY A 284 12.83 1.39 6.52
N ALA A 285 12.55 1.08 5.25
CA ALA A 285 11.23 0.56 4.87
C ALA A 285 11.00 -0.81 5.52
N ASP A 286 9.85 -1.01 6.14
CA ASP A 286 9.45 -2.29 6.75
C ASP A 286 8.86 -3.22 5.68
N ILE A 287 8.11 -2.68 4.72
CA ILE A 287 7.54 -3.42 3.59
C ILE A 287 8.02 -2.78 2.28
N ILE A 288 8.42 -3.61 1.33
CA ILE A 288 8.88 -3.18 0.02
C ILE A 288 7.98 -3.82 -1.04
N MET A 289 7.22 -3.00 -1.76
CA MET A 289 6.42 -3.48 -2.89
C MET A 289 7.31 -3.57 -4.14
N ILE A 290 7.38 -4.76 -4.73
CA ILE A 290 8.24 -5.03 -5.88
C ILE A 290 7.48 -5.79 -6.98
N GLY A 291 6.89 -5.05 -7.92
CA GLY A 291 6.17 -5.59 -9.08
C GLY A 291 7.08 -6.11 -10.20
N ALA A 292 8.28 -6.61 -9.88
CA ALA A 292 9.25 -7.15 -10.83
C ALA A 292 8.99 -8.63 -11.20
N PRO A 293 9.64 -9.20 -12.24
CA PRO A 293 9.71 -10.65 -12.45
C PRO A 293 10.29 -11.36 -11.23
N HIS A 294 9.77 -12.55 -10.90
CA HIS A 294 10.13 -13.28 -9.66
C HIS A 294 11.62 -13.56 -9.54
N ASN A 295 12.32 -13.93 -10.64
CA ASN A 295 13.77 -14.10 -10.62
C ASN A 295 14.53 -12.84 -10.21
N THR A 296 14.00 -11.65 -10.54
CA THR A 296 14.57 -10.37 -10.10
C THR A 296 14.36 -10.16 -8.61
N VAL A 297 13.17 -10.56 -8.09
CA VAL A 297 12.87 -10.51 -6.65
C VAL A 297 13.81 -11.44 -5.88
N ILE A 298 14.01 -12.66 -6.36
CA ILE A 298 14.96 -13.62 -5.79
C ILE A 298 16.38 -13.03 -5.73
N HIS A 299 16.82 -12.39 -6.82
CA HIS A 299 18.10 -11.70 -6.85
C HIS A 299 18.19 -10.58 -5.79
N ALA A 300 17.10 -9.82 -5.59
CA ALA A 300 17.06 -8.79 -4.57
C ALA A 300 17.16 -9.37 -3.15
N ILE A 301 16.46 -10.47 -2.87
CA ILE A 301 16.54 -11.21 -1.59
C ILE A 301 17.99 -11.65 -1.32
N HIS A 302 18.62 -12.36 -2.27
CA HIS A 302 20.01 -12.81 -2.10
C HIS A 302 20.98 -11.63 -1.92
N LYS A 303 20.72 -10.49 -2.57
CA LYS A 303 21.55 -9.30 -2.40
C LYS A 303 21.40 -8.70 -0.99
N ILE A 304 20.18 -8.67 -0.43
CA ILE A 304 19.95 -8.24 0.95
C ILE A 304 20.65 -9.21 1.92
N GLU A 305 20.45 -10.52 1.77
CA GLU A 305 21.14 -11.54 2.58
C GLU A 305 22.66 -11.32 2.61
N LYS A 306 23.28 -11.15 1.43
CA LYS A 306 24.72 -10.89 1.31
C LYS A 306 25.13 -9.61 2.04
N ASN A 307 24.31 -8.55 2.00
CA ASN A 307 24.63 -7.30 2.67
C ASN A 307 24.43 -7.38 4.19
N VAL A 308 23.50 -8.19 4.68
CA VAL A 308 23.36 -8.48 6.13
C VAL A 308 24.59 -9.27 6.62
N LYS A 309 24.95 -10.36 5.92
CA LYS A 309 26.15 -11.16 6.26
C LYS A 309 27.42 -10.30 6.27
N ASN A 310 27.52 -9.33 5.37
CA ASN A 310 28.64 -8.39 5.30
C ASN A 310 28.50 -7.16 6.23
N LYS A 311 27.55 -7.15 7.16
CA LYS A 311 27.27 -6.06 8.12
C LYS A 311 27.00 -4.69 7.46
N LYS A 312 26.56 -4.67 6.18
CA LYS A 312 26.15 -3.46 5.44
C LYS A 312 24.66 -3.11 5.62
N ILE A 313 23.89 -4.03 6.15
CA ILE A 313 22.53 -3.88 6.65
C ILE A 313 22.49 -4.52 8.03
N ASP A 314 21.92 -3.82 9.00
CA ASP A 314 21.76 -4.32 10.35
C ASP A 314 20.65 -5.37 10.41
N ILE A 315 20.95 -6.57 10.91
CA ILE A 315 19.98 -7.64 11.12
C ILE A 315 18.87 -7.21 12.08
N ASN A 316 19.17 -6.41 13.09
CA ASN A 316 18.18 -5.92 14.04
C ASN A 316 17.11 -5.03 13.38
N GLN A 317 17.47 -4.32 12.29
CA GLN A 317 16.49 -3.54 11.51
C GLN A 317 15.50 -4.48 10.84
N ILE A 318 15.97 -5.58 10.22
CA ILE A 318 15.12 -6.60 9.59
C ILE A 318 14.22 -7.26 10.64
N ASP A 319 14.79 -7.65 11.77
CA ASP A 319 14.04 -8.29 12.86
C ASP A 319 12.92 -7.39 13.39
N LYS A 320 13.19 -6.10 13.61
CA LYS A 320 12.18 -5.12 14.01
C LYS A 320 11.09 -4.93 12.98
N SER A 321 11.43 -4.92 11.69
CA SER A 321 10.43 -4.81 10.60
C SER A 321 9.53 -6.05 10.55
N VAL A 322 10.11 -7.23 10.62
CA VAL A 322 9.35 -8.50 10.64
C VAL A 322 8.46 -8.61 11.88
N GLU A 323 8.96 -8.20 13.04
CA GLU A 323 8.16 -8.17 14.28
C GLU A 323 6.91 -7.29 14.13
N LYS A 324 7.05 -6.09 13.57
CA LYS A 324 5.92 -5.20 13.31
C LYS A 324 4.93 -5.79 12.31
N ILE A 325 5.44 -6.41 11.22
CA ILE A 325 4.62 -7.06 10.20
C ILE A 325 3.77 -8.17 10.83
N ILE A 326 4.38 -9.04 11.64
CA ILE A 326 3.69 -10.14 12.30
C ILE A 326 2.65 -9.59 13.28
N LYS A 327 3.01 -8.62 14.12
CA LYS A 327 2.07 -7.98 15.05
C LYS A 327 0.86 -7.36 14.35
N LEU A 328 1.07 -6.74 13.19
CA LEU A 328 -0.04 -6.18 12.41
C LEU A 328 -0.94 -7.29 11.86
N LYS A 329 -0.36 -8.38 11.32
CA LYS A 329 -1.11 -9.54 10.86
C LYS A 329 -1.95 -10.18 11.99
N GLU A 330 -1.36 -10.32 13.17
CA GLU A 330 -2.04 -10.83 14.37
C GLU A 330 -3.17 -9.90 14.82
N LYS A 331 -2.93 -8.58 14.85
CA LYS A 331 -3.93 -7.57 15.23
C LYS A 331 -5.19 -7.65 14.36
N TYR A 332 -5.04 -7.89 13.05
CA TYR A 332 -6.14 -8.00 12.10
C TYR A 332 -6.67 -9.42 11.92
N ASN A 333 -6.19 -10.38 12.75
CA ASN A 333 -6.57 -11.79 12.68
C ASN A 333 -6.50 -12.30 11.24
N ILE A 334 -5.37 -12.03 10.55
CA ILE A 334 -5.19 -12.48 9.17
C ILE A 334 -4.99 -13.99 9.17
N THR A 335 -5.79 -14.69 8.37
CA THR A 335 -5.76 -16.15 8.21
C THR A 335 -5.73 -16.54 6.74
N ASP A 336 -5.37 -17.79 6.49
CA ASP A 336 -5.45 -18.41 5.16
C ASP A 336 -6.78 -19.16 4.95
N GLU A 337 -7.79 -18.88 5.76
CA GLU A 337 -9.15 -19.43 5.57
C GLU A 337 -9.72 -19.00 4.21
N THR A 338 -10.48 -19.93 3.62
CA THR A 338 -11.12 -19.72 2.31
C THR A 338 -12.10 -18.56 2.35
N ALA A 339 -11.94 -17.59 1.45
CA ALA A 339 -12.89 -16.52 1.24
C ALA A 339 -14.14 -17.07 0.54
N LYS A 340 -15.32 -16.77 1.10
CA LYS A 340 -16.61 -17.20 0.53
C LYS A 340 -17.12 -16.25 -0.55
N GLY A 341 -16.57 -15.04 -0.62
CA GLY A 341 -17.07 -13.96 -1.44
C GLY A 341 -18.19 -13.16 -0.77
N CYS A 342 -18.43 -11.95 -1.27
CA CYS A 342 -19.52 -11.09 -0.78
C CYS A 342 -20.83 -11.37 -1.52
N ASN A 343 -21.93 -10.96 -0.90
CA ASN A 343 -23.22 -10.88 -1.60
C ASN A 343 -23.19 -9.69 -2.57
N ILE A 344 -22.95 -9.98 -3.86
CA ILE A 344 -22.81 -8.97 -4.93
C ILE A 344 -24.04 -8.06 -5.02
N GLU A 345 -25.25 -8.61 -4.93
CA GLU A 345 -26.49 -7.84 -5.04
C GLU A 345 -26.62 -6.84 -3.88
N GLN A 346 -26.36 -7.29 -2.65
CA GLN A 346 -26.41 -6.45 -1.46
C GLN A 346 -25.35 -5.35 -1.49
N ILE A 347 -24.11 -5.67 -1.87
CA ILE A 347 -23.04 -4.67 -2.01
C ILE A 347 -23.40 -3.66 -3.10
N ASN A 348 -23.88 -4.12 -4.25
CA ASN A 348 -24.29 -3.25 -5.36
C ASN A 348 -25.44 -2.32 -5.00
N LYS A 349 -26.39 -2.77 -4.17
CA LYS A 349 -27.48 -1.94 -3.67
C LYS A 349 -26.93 -0.81 -2.79
N LYS A 350 -26.08 -1.13 -1.81
CA LYS A 350 -25.43 -0.13 -0.93
C LYS A 350 -24.62 0.89 -1.73
N ILE A 351 -23.82 0.44 -2.71
CA ILE A 351 -23.03 1.33 -3.56
C ILE A 351 -23.95 2.23 -4.40
N ALA A 352 -25.07 1.71 -4.93
CA ALA A 352 -26.03 2.51 -5.68
C ALA A 352 -26.68 3.59 -4.82
N GLU A 353 -27.06 3.27 -3.59
CA GLU A 353 -27.63 4.21 -2.61
C GLU A 353 -26.66 5.33 -2.27
N ILE A 354 -25.37 5.02 -2.04
CA ILE A 354 -24.32 6.01 -1.82
C ILE A 354 -24.14 6.89 -3.05
N ASN A 355 -23.99 6.28 -4.24
CA ASN A 355 -23.79 7.02 -5.48
C ASN A 355 -24.97 7.91 -5.90
N ALA A 356 -26.17 7.59 -5.48
CA ALA A 356 -27.38 8.37 -5.75
C ALA A 356 -27.44 9.66 -4.91
N GLN A 357 -26.68 9.75 -3.81
CA GLN A 357 -26.58 10.94 -2.95
C GLN A 357 -25.58 11.97 -3.50
N LEU A 358 -24.78 11.60 -4.51
CA LEU A 358 -23.70 12.41 -5.10
C LEU A 358 -24.15 13.08 -6.40
#